data_d38caeac603902d8c2c9271cbc528b4a
#
_entry.id   d38caeac603902d8c2c9271cbc528b4a
#
_cell.length_a   1.000
_cell.length_b   1.000
_cell.length_c   1.000
_cell.angle_alpha   90.00
_cell.angle_beta   90.00
_cell.angle_gamma   90.00
#
_symmetry.space_group_name_H-M   'P 1'
#
loop_
_entity.id
_entity.type
_entity.pdbx_description
1 polymer ?
#
loop_
_entity_poly.entity_id
_entity_poly.type
_entity_poly.pdbx_seq_one_letter_code
_entity_poly.pdbx_strand_id
1 'polypeptide(L)'
;MKTVFNRKDIDFSKEPMFFGEDNSVQRYDVFKYPVFDKLNQKMIGYFWRPEEVSLQKDRGDYAEFRPEQKHIFTSNLKYQTLLDSVQGRGPSLAFLPYVSSPELEGCIVTWDFFETIHSRSYTHIMKNVYADPSEVFDTILNDKEILKLSLIHI
;
A
#
# COMPACT_ATOMS: atom_id res chain seq x y z
N MET A 1 23.24 -9.41 -1.81
CA MET A 1 21.83 -9.88 -1.83
C MET A 1 21.43 -10.06 -0.38
N LYS A 2 20.33 -9.45 0.05
CA LYS A 2 19.85 -9.56 1.43
C LYS A 2 19.49 -11.02 1.74
N THR A 3 19.92 -11.51 2.89
CA THR A 3 19.56 -12.85 3.35
C THR A 3 18.32 -12.83 4.25
N VAL A 4 17.45 -13.82 4.12
CA VAL A 4 16.32 -14.02 5.04
C VAL A 4 16.70 -14.75 6.31
N PHE A 5 17.94 -15.22 6.39
CA PHE A 5 18.44 -16.01 7.53
C PHE A 5 19.86 -15.58 7.90
N ASN A 6 19.99 -14.40 8.52
CA ASN A 6 21.26 -13.96 9.09
C ASN A 6 21.46 -14.60 10.46
N ARG A 7 22.55 -15.33 10.62
CA ARG A 7 22.92 -16.07 11.86
C ARG A 7 23.91 -15.32 12.73
N LYS A 8 24.32 -14.12 12.31
CA LYS A 8 25.24 -13.30 13.10
C LYS A 8 24.53 -12.75 14.33
N ASP A 9 25.26 -12.65 15.42
CA ASP A 9 24.84 -11.88 16.59
C ASP A 9 25.17 -10.41 16.33
N ILE A 10 24.10 -9.60 16.12
CA ILE A 10 24.22 -8.22 15.69
C ILE A 10 23.60 -7.30 16.73
N ASP A 11 24.39 -6.32 17.14
CA ASP A 11 23.91 -5.21 17.95
C ASP A 11 23.31 -4.11 17.04
N PHE A 12 22.01 -4.20 16.76
CA PHE A 12 21.31 -3.27 15.88
C PHE A 12 21.33 -1.81 16.38
N SER A 13 21.64 -1.58 17.66
CA SER A 13 21.82 -0.22 18.18
C SER A 13 23.01 0.50 17.55
N LYS A 14 23.96 -0.25 17.00
CA LYS A 14 25.17 0.26 16.33
C LYS A 14 25.03 0.32 14.80
N GLU A 15 24.11 -0.46 14.23
CA GLU A 15 23.91 -0.50 12.79
C GLU A 15 23.29 0.79 12.25
N PRO A 16 23.61 1.22 11.01
CA PRO A 16 22.90 2.33 10.37
C PRO A 16 21.47 1.90 10.03
N MET A 17 20.62 2.87 9.69
CA MET A 17 19.24 2.61 9.26
C MET A 17 19.18 1.78 7.98
N PHE A 18 20.09 2.07 7.04
CA PHE A 18 20.24 1.42 5.74
C PHE A 18 21.69 1.03 5.49
N PHE A 19 21.89 0.02 4.65
CA PHE A 19 23.19 -0.42 4.16
C PHE A 19 24.15 -0.98 5.24
N GLY A 20 23.64 -1.36 6.40
CA GLY A 20 24.35 -2.13 7.42
C GLY A 20 24.17 -3.64 7.22
N GLU A 21 24.34 -4.39 8.30
CA GLU A 21 24.14 -5.84 8.29
C GLU A 21 22.67 -6.21 8.08
N ASP A 22 22.43 -7.34 7.44
CA ASP A 22 21.09 -7.89 7.29
C ASP A 22 20.45 -8.20 8.65
N ASN A 23 19.17 -7.93 8.81
CA ASN A 23 18.46 -8.25 10.03
C ASN A 23 18.51 -9.77 10.34
N SER A 24 18.65 -10.09 11.60
CA SER A 24 18.58 -11.47 12.09
C SER A 24 17.26 -11.73 12.82
N VAL A 25 17.26 -11.74 14.14
CA VAL A 25 16.02 -11.90 14.94
C VAL A 25 15.28 -10.58 15.02
N GLN A 26 14.00 -10.58 14.67
CA GLN A 26 13.12 -9.43 14.88
C GLN A 26 12.86 -9.24 16.38
N ARG A 27 13.38 -8.15 16.94
CA ARG A 27 13.25 -7.81 18.36
C ARG A 27 12.49 -6.51 18.50
N TYR A 28 11.47 -6.51 19.35
CA TYR A 28 10.63 -5.36 19.67
C TYR A 28 10.76 -4.92 21.13
N ASP A 29 11.87 -5.25 21.77
CA ASP A 29 12.23 -4.88 23.14
C ASP A 29 13.38 -3.86 23.21
N VAL A 30 14.17 -3.72 22.13
CA VAL A 30 15.25 -2.74 21.99
C VAL A 30 15.15 -2.04 20.66
N PHE A 31 15.10 -0.72 20.68
CA PHE A 31 14.97 0.12 19.48
C PHE A 31 16.06 1.16 19.40
N LYS A 32 16.68 1.29 18.23
CA LYS A 32 17.51 2.44 17.89
C LYS A 32 16.67 3.62 17.41
N TYR A 33 15.60 3.32 16.64
CA TYR A 33 14.70 4.31 16.05
C TYR A 33 13.25 4.06 16.48
N PRO A 34 12.92 4.33 17.77
CA PRO A 34 11.61 3.98 18.34
C PRO A 34 10.43 4.67 17.66
N VAL A 35 10.69 5.67 16.82
CA VAL A 35 9.65 6.33 16.00
C VAL A 35 9.00 5.37 15.01
N PHE A 36 9.75 4.43 14.44
CA PHE A 36 9.20 3.48 13.48
C PHE A 36 8.31 2.44 14.14
N ASP A 37 8.68 1.97 15.34
CA ASP A 37 7.78 1.09 16.10
C ASP A 37 6.49 1.82 16.48
N LYS A 38 6.58 3.06 16.94
CA LYS A 38 5.38 3.88 17.24
C LYS A 38 4.48 4.09 16.01
N LEU A 39 5.07 4.33 14.84
CA LEU A 39 4.33 4.45 13.58
C LEU A 39 3.67 3.12 13.20
N ASN A 40 4.39 2.01 13.35
CA ASN A 40 3.89 0.67 13.09
C ASN A 40 2.68 0.36 13.98
N GLN A 41 2.79 0.58 15.30
CA GLN A 41 1.68 0.39 16.25
C GLN A 41 0.48 1.29 15.91
N LYS A 42 0.74 2.54 15.49
CA LYS A 42 -0.32 3.45 15.06
C LYS A 42 -1.02 2.96 13.80
N MET A 43 -0.28 2.48 12.80
CA MET A 43 -0.86 1.89 11.58
C MET A 43 -1.72 0.67 11.92
N ILE A 44 -1.21 -0.25 12.71
CA ILE A 44 -1.96 -1.44 13.16
C ILE A 44 -3.28 -1.03 13.85
N GLY A 45 -3.26 0.04 14.65
CA GLY A 45 -4.45 0.57 15.32
C GLY A 45 -5.50 1.16 14.36
N TYR A 46 -5.15 1.42 13.11
CA TYR A 46 -6.06 1.90 12.06
C TYR A 46 -6.56 0.78 11.14
N PHE A 47 -6.30 -0.47 11.48
CA PHE A 47 -6.77 -1.61 10.68
C PHE A 47 -8.29 -1.57 10.49
N TRP A 48 -8.72 -1.78 9.26
CA TRP A 48 -10.12 -1.86 8.85
C TRP A 48 -10.26 -2.82 7.65
N ARG A 49 -11.48 -3.26 7.40
CA ARG A 49 -11.80 -4.12 6.28
C ARG A 49 -12.75 -3.38 5.32
N PRO A 50 -12.57 -3.52 4.00
CA PRO A 50 -13.43 -2.85 3.02
C PRO A 50 -14.92 -3.14 3.23
N GLU A 51 -15.23 -4.36 3.67
CA GLU A 51 -16.61 -4.84 3.89
C GLU A 51 -17.30 -4.17 5.09
N GLU A 52 -16.57 -3.46 5.94
CA GLU A 52 -17.16 -2.69 7.06
C GLU A 52 -17.86 -1.41 6.57
N VAL A 53 -17.60 -0.99 5.33
CA VAL A 53 -18.24 0.16 4.70
C VAL A 53 -19.42 -0.32 3.86
N SER A 54 -20.63 0.08 4.22
CA SER A 54 -21.83 -0.25 3.43
C SER A 54 -21.90 0.59 2.17
N LEU A 55 -21.92 -0.06 1.01
CA LEU A 55 -22.05 0.56 -0.31
C LEU A 55 -23.40 0.22 -0.99
N GLN A 56 -24.42 -0.15 -0.21
CA GLN A 56 -25.71 -0.63 -0.72
C GLN A 56 -26.45 0.41 -1.58
N LYS A 57 -26.27 1.70 -1.28
CA LYS A 57 -26.93 2.81 -2.02
C LYS A 57 -26.10 3.32 -3.17
N ASP A 58 -24.79 3.08 -3.17
CA ASP A 58 -23.84 3.76 -4.05
C ASP A 58 -24.08 3.47 -5.54
N ARG A 59 -24.59 2.28 -5.88
CA ARG A 59 -24.98 1.96 -7.26
C ARG A 59 -26.13 2.84 -7.74
N GLY A 60 -27.13 3.04 -6.89
CA GLY A 60 -28.26 3.93 -7.20
C GLY A 60 -27.80 5.37 -7.33
N ASP A 61 -27.03 5.84 -6.37
CA ASP A 61 -26.50 7.21 -6.36
C ASP A 61 -25.60 7.47 -7.59
N TYR A 62 -24.74 6.50 -7.96
CA TYR A 62 -23.91 6.59 -9.15
C TYR A 62 -24.74 6.61 -10.45
N ALA A 63 -25.86 5.87 -10.51
CA ALA A 63 -26.75 5.89 -11.67
C ALA A 63 -27.29 7.30 -11.95
N GLU A 64 -27.59 8.07 -10.91
CA GLU A 64 -28.07 9.45 -10.98
C GLU A 64 -26.98 10.49 -11.29
N PHE A 65 -25.71 10.12 -11.27
CA PHE A 65 -24.64 11.04 -11.59
C PHE A 65 -24.72 11.52 -13.05
N ARG A 66 -24.44 12.81 -13.24
CA ARG A 66 -24.26 13.39 -14.58
C ARG A 66 -23.00 12.80 -15.23
N PRO A 67 -22.89 12.82 -16.57
CA PRO A 67 -21.72 12.25 -17.27
C PRO A 67 -20.37 12.75 -16.74
N GLU A 68 -20.27 14.04 -16.42
CA GLU A 68 -19.04 14.64 -15.90
C GLU A 68 -18.67 14.09 -14.51
N GLN A 69 -19.66 13.86 -13.66
CA GLN A 69 -19.46 13.28 -12.33
C GLN A 69 -19.03 11.82 -12.45
N LYS A 70 -19.66 11.04 -13.34
CA LYS A 70 -19.26 9.66 -13.64
C LYS A 70 -17.83 9.61 -14.15
N HIS A 71 -17.47 10.53 -15.05
CA HIS A 71 -16.11 10.62 -15.58
C HIS A 71 -15.08 10.88 -14.47
N ILE A 72 -15.30 11.88 -13.62
CA ILE A 72 -14.39 12.22 -12.51
C ILE A 72 -14.26 11.05 -11.54
N PHE A 73 -15.37 10.46 -11.11
CA PHE A 73 -15.39 9.35 -10.18
C PHE A 73 -14.62 8.13 -10.73
N THR A 74 -14.92 7.73 -11.97
CA THR A 74 -14.29 6.58 -12.62
C THR A 74 -12.80 6.80 -12.88
N SER A 75 -12.41 7.99 -13.35
CA SER A 75 -11.01 8.33 -13.61
C SER A 75 -10.18 8.33 -12.30
N ASN A 76 -10.77 8.86 -11.22
CA ASN A 76 -10.12 8.85 -9.91
C ASN A 76 -9.92 7.41 -9.40
N LEU A 77 -10.93 6.55 -9.52
CA LEU A 77 -10.78 5.13 -9.12
C LEU A 77 -9.73 4.39 -9.95
N LYS A 78 -9.69 4.62 -11.27
CA LYS A 78 -8.63 4.06 -12.13
C LYS A 78 -7.24 4.50 -11.69
N TYR A 79 -7.08 5.79 -11.43
CA TYR A 79 -5.81 6.36 -11.02
C TYR A 79 -5.34 5.80 -9.68
N GLN A 80 -6.20 5.79 -8.66
CA GLN A 80 -5.88 5.25 -7.34
C GLN A 80 -5.59 3.75 -7.38
N THR A 81 -6.36 2.97 -8.14
CA THR A 81 -6.12 1.54 -8.32
C THR A 81 -4.74 1.25 -8.89
N LEU A 82 -4.30 2.05 -9.88
CA LEU A 82 -2.98 1.91 -10.47
C LEU A 82 -1.88 2.35 -9.49
N LEU A 83 -2.05 3.49 -8.81
CA LEU A 83 -1.08 3.98 -7.82
C LEU A 83 -0.86 2.97 -6.69
N ASP A 84 -1.91 2.49 -6.06
CA ASP A 84 -1.77 1.57 -4.92
C ASP A 84 -1.31 0.18 -5.35
N SER A 85 -1.50 -0.17 -6.63
CA SER A 85 -0.85 -1.36 -7.20
C SER A 85 0.68 -1.20 -7.29
N VAL A 86 1.17 0.00 -7.55
CA VAL A 86 2.61 0.34 -7.55
C VAL A 86 3.10 0.48 -6.12
N GLN A 87 2.42 1.25 -5.29
CA GLN A 87 2.77 1.49 -3.89
C GLN A 87 2.72 0.22 -3.04
N GLY A 88 1.81 -0.72 -3.32
CA GLY A 88 1.77 -2.01 -2.63
C GLY A 88 2.97 -2.92 -2.90
N ARG A 89 3.91 -2.51 -3.77
CA ARG A 89 5.16 -3.21 -4.05
C ARG A 89 6.39 -2.31 -3.86
N GLY A 90 6.21 -1.00 -4.05
CA GLY A 90 7.31 -0.03 -4.08
C GLY A 90 8.16 -0.03 -2.81
N PRO A 91 7.58 0.16 -1.63
CA PRO A 91 8.35 0.22 -0.38
C PRO A 91 9.14 -1.05 -0.12
N SER A 92 8.54 -2.23 -0.32
CA SER A 92 9.24 -3.51 -0.16
C SER A 92 10.39 -3.67 -1.15
N LEU A 93 10.17 -3.35 -2.42
CA LEU A 93 11.20 -3.51 -3.44
C LEU A 93 12.32 -2.46 -3.33
N ALA A 94 11.96 -1.21 -2.96
CA ALA A 94 12.91 -0.11 -2.92
C ALA A 94 13.71 -0.05 -1.61
N PHE A 95 13.11 -0.39 -0.46
CA PHE A 95 13.74 -0.17 0.84
C PHE A 95 14.16 -1.45 1.54
N LEU A 96 13.33 -2.50 1.56
CA LEU A 96 13.64 -3.72 2.31
C LEU A 96 15.00 -4.36 1.97
N PRO A 97 15.49 -4.32 0.71
CA PRO A 97 16.81 -4.85 0.40
C PRO A 97 17.97 -4.13 1.11
N TYR A 98 17.73 -2.93 1.61
CA TYR A 98 18.77 -2.07 2.18
C TYR A 98 18.58 -1.76 3.67
N VAL A 99 17.40 -2.07 4.22
CA VAL A 99 17.07 -1.79 5.63
C VAL A 99 17.90 -2.66 6.56
N SER A 100 18.51 -2.02 7.58
CA SER A 100 19.32 -2.69 8.61
C SER A 100 18.75 -2.50 10.03
N SER A 101 17.53 -1.94 10.14
CA SER A 101 16.84 -1.68 11.40
C SER A 101 15.56 -2.52 11.46
N PRO A 102 15.42 -3.45 12.44
CA PRO A 102 14.25 -4.31 12.58
C PRO A 102 12.94 -3.53 12.71
N GLU A 103 12.93 -2.42 13.45
CA GLU A 103 11.74 -1.58 13.64
C GLU A 103 11.31 -0.87 12.35
N LEU A 104 12.25 -0.46 11.50
CA LEU A 104 11.94 0.09 10.19
C LEU A 104 11.46 -0.98 9.22
N GLU A 105 12.06 -2.16 9.24
CA GLU A 105 11.61 -3.30 8.44
C GLU A 105 10.15 -3.65 8.75
N GLY A 106 9.79 -3.77 10.03
CA GLY A 106 8.42 -4.01 10.45
C GLY A 106 7.44 -2.90 10.02
N CYS A 107 7.88 -1.65 10.09
CA CYS A 107 7.09 -0.49 9.66
C CYS A 107 6.79 -0.53 8.15
N ILE A 108 7.78 -0.86 7.31
CA ILE A 108 7.63 -0.95 5.85
C ILE A 108 6.70 -2.11 5.47
N VAL A 109 6.85 -3.28 6.09
CA VAL A 109 5.99 -4.44 5.84
C VAL A 109 4.53 -4.12 6.20
N THR A 110 4.30 -3.43 7.30
CA THR A 110 2.96 -2.98 7.69
C THR A 110 2.41 -1.96 6.71
N TRP A 111 3.22 -1.04 6.21
CA TRP A 111 2.81 -0.10 5.17
C TRP A 111 2.33 -0.84 3.91
N ASP A 112 3.11 -1.76 3.35
CA ASP A 112 2.71 -2.55 2.17
C ASP A 112 1.41 -3.34 2.41
N PHE A 113 1.21 -3.83 3.63
CA PHE A 113 -0.05 -4.48 4.01
C PHE A 113 -1.25 -3.52 3.89
N PHE A 114 -1.12 -2.28 4.33
CA PHE A 114 -2.19 -1.27 4.19
C PHE A 114 -2.46 -0.90 2.73
N GLU A 115 -1.44 -0.81 1.89
CA GLU A 115 -1.63 -0.60 0.44
C GLU A 115 -2.42 -1.76 -0.20
N THR A 116 -2.24 -2.98 0.30
CA THR A 116 -3.06 -4.12 -0.11
C THR A 116 -4.53 -3.94 0.29
N ILE A 117 -4.81 -3.39 1.48
CA ILE A 117 -6.18 -3.07 1.92
C ILE A 117 -6.78 -2.00 1.01
N HIS A 118 -6.04 -0.95 0.66
CA HIS A 118 -6.50 0.09 -0.26
C HIS A 118 -6.89 -0.50 -1.62
N SER A 119 -6.04 -1.31 -2.23
CA SER A 119 -6.33 -1.98 -3.51
C SER A 119 -7.58 -2.86 -3.45
N ARG A 120 -7.79 -3.59 -2.34
CA ARG A 120 -9.02 -4.37 -2.10
C ARG A 120 -10.25 -3.47 -1.97
N SER A 121 -10.09 -2.29 -1.39
CA SER A 121 -11.18 -1.33 -1.19
C SER A 121 -11.67 -0.76 -2.52
N TYR A 122 -10.77 -0.42 -3.43
CA TYR A 122 -11.18 0.01 -4.77
C TYR A 122 -11.92 -1.10 -5.52
N THR A 123 -11.47 -2.35 -5.39
CA THR A 123 -12.20 -3.49 -5.94
C THR A 123 -13.59 -3.63 -5.30
N HIS A 124 -13.69 -3.43 -4.00
CA HIS A 124 -14.97 -3.48 -3.29
C HIS A 124 -15.93 -2.37 -3.77
N ILE A 125 -15.43 -1.14 -3.93
CA ILE A 125 -16.21 -0.04 -4.49
C ILE A 125 -16.69 -0.39 -5.90
N MET A 126 -15.78 -0.82 -6.78
CA MET A 126 -16.13 -1.11 -8.17
C MET A 126 -17.19 -2.22 -8.29
N LYS A 127 -17.10 -3.29 -7.50
CA LYS A 127 -18.08 -4.38 -7.47
C LYS A 127 -19.46 -3.94 -6.99
N ASN A 128 -19.53 -2.92 -6.15
CA ASN A 128 -20.80 -2.43 -5.62
C ASN A 128 -21.42 -1.32 -6.49
N VAL A 129 -20.61 -0.53 -7.17
CA VAL A 129 -21.06 0.63 -7.95
C VAL A 129 -21.35 0.26 -9.40
N TYR A 130 -20.46 -0.46 -10.07
CA TYR A 130 -20.61 -0.79 -11.50
C TYR A 130 -21.39 -2.08 -11.71
N ALA A 131 -22.09 -2.16 -12.84
CA ALA A 131 -22.77 -3.39 -13.27
C ALA A 131 -21.74 -4.49 -13.62
N ASP A 132 -20.67 -4.09 -14.32
CA ASP A 132 -19.51 -4.93 -14.63
C ASP A 132 -18.22 -4.18 -14.25
N PRO A 133 -17.54 -4.57 -13.18
CA PRO A 133 -16.27 -3.96 -12.77
C PRO A 133 -15.15 -4.08 -13.82
N SER A 134 -15.21 -5.07 -14.74
CA SER A 134 -14.20 -5.25 -15.77
C SER A 134 -14.15 -4.10 -16.75
N GLU A 135 -15.26 -3.41 -16.99
CA GLU A 135 -15.32 -2.18 -17.80
C GLU A 135 -14.35 -1.09 -17.29
N VAL A 136 -14.09 -1.07 -15.98
CA VAL A 136 -13.14 -0.14 -15.38
C VAL A 136 -11.74 -0.71 -15.37
N PHE A 137 -11.56 -1.92 -14.84
CA PHE A 137 -10.24 -2.55 -14.69
C PHE A 137 -9.50 -2.72 -16.02
N ASP A 138 -10.18 -3.24 -17.05
CA ASP A 138 -9.57 -3.54 -18.34
C ASP A 138 -9.16 -2.30 -19.13
N THR A 139 -9.64 -1.13 -18.69
CA THR A 139 -9.35 0.15 -19.34
C THR A 139 -8.32 1.01 -18.62
N ILE A 140 -7.86 0.61 -17.43
CA ILE A 140 -6.88 1.40 -16.64
C ILE A 140 -5.60 1.64 -17.46
N LEU A 141 -5.01 0.59 -18.01
CA LEU A 141 -3.76 0.67 -18.75
C LEU A 141 -3.91 1.27 -20.17
N ASN A 142 -5.13 1.49 -20.62
CA ASN A 142 -5.42 2.15 -21.89
C ASN A 142 -5.52 3.67 -21.75
N ASP A 143 -5.65 4.18 -20.53
CA ASP A 143 -5.76 5.61 -20.24
C ASP A 143 -4.37 6.25 -20.19
N LYS A 144 -4.00 6.95 -21.27
CA LYS A 144 -2.66 7.53 -21.42
C LYS A 144 -2.35 8.62 -20.38
N GLU A 145 -3.36 9.36 -19.94
CA GLU A 145 -3.16 10.42 -18.93
C GLU A 145 -2.92 9.81 -17.54
N ILE A 146 -3.66 8.75 -17.21
CA ILE A 146 -3.46 8.00 -15.96
C ILE A 146 -2.08 7.34 -15.93
N LEU A 147 -1.66 6.68 -17.04
CA LEU A 147 -0.32 6.11 -17.16
C LEU A 147 0.78 7.15 -17.01
N LYS A 148 0.59 8.33 -17.61
CA LYS A 148 1.56 9.42 -17.54
C LYS A 148 1.76 9.94 -16.12
N LEU A 149 0.66 10.05 -15.36
CA LEU A 149 0.71 10.44 -13.95
C LEU A 149 1.43 9.37 -13.08
N SER A 150 1.20 8.09 -13.34
CA SER A 150 1.85 7.00 -12.57
C SER A 150 3.35 6.90 -12.84
N LEU A 151 3.83 7.30 -14.01
CA LEU A 151 5.27 7.30 -14.36
C LEU A 151 6.06 8.41 -13.65
N ILE A 152 5.39 9.44 -13.11
CA ILE A 152 6.06 10.53 -12.36
C ILE A 152 6.53 10.03 -10.97
N HIS A 153 6.01 8.91 -10.49
CA HIS A 153 6.30 8.35 -9.17
C HIS A 153 7.29 7.17 -9.20
N ILE A 154 7.87 6.86 -10.34
CA ILE A 154 8.90 5.82 -10.51
C ILE A 154 10.28 6.53 -10.71
#